data_e2e080e8dd720adf1ffac015b43658e7
#
_entry.id   e2e080e8dd720adf1ffac015b43658e7
#
_cell.length_a   1.000
_cell.length_b   1.000
_cell.length_c   1.000
_cell.angle_alpha   90.00
_cell.angle_beta   90.00
_cell.angle_gamma   90.00
#
_symmetry.space_group_name_H-M   'P 1'
#
loop_
_entity.id
_entity.type
_entity.pdbx_description
1 polymer ?
#
loop_
_entity_poly.entity_id
_entity_poly.type
_entity_poly.pdbx_seq_one_letter_code
_entity_poly.pdbx_strand_id
1 'polypeptide(L)' 'MIDRSRVTYQIRHYRDLALRASESAHENAVRRAEYLDLAAQWTELADRLEFAQQNTP' A
#
# COMPACT_ATOMS: atom_id res chain seq x y z
N MET A 1 -18.77 -13.74 8.90
CA MET A 1 -17.81 -13.23 9.87
C MET A 1 -16.60 -12.63 9.15
N ILE A 2 -16.29 -11.38 9.43
CA ILE A 2 -15.17 -10.72 8.76
C ILE A 2 -13.87 -11.12 9.43
N ASP A 3 -12.94 -11.64 8.65
CA ASP A 3 -11.63 -12.02 9.15
C ASP A 3 -10.73 -10.78 9.18
N ARG A 4 -10.63 -10.14 10.34
CA ARG A 4 -9.80 -8.96 10.53
C ARG A 4 -8.32 -9.24 10.32
N SER A 5 -7.89 -10.47 10.60
CA SER A 5 -6.51 -10.87 10.38
C SER A 5 -6.14 -10.79 8.90
N ARG A 6 -7.05 -11.21 8.02
CA ARG A 6 -6.84 -11.17 6.58
C ARG A 6 -6.73 -9.73 6.09
N VAL A 7 -7.62 -8.85 6.56
CA VAL A 7 -7.60 -7.43 6.18
C VAL A 7 -6.32 -6.77 6.67
N THR A 8 -5.93 -7.03 7.92
CA THR A 8 -4.69 -6.49 8.47
C THR A 8 -3.48 -6.95 7.66
N TYR A 9 -3.47 -8.23 7.26
CA TYR A 9 -2.40 -8.76 6.44
C TYR A 9 -2.33 -8.05 5.09
N GLN A 10 -3.49 -7.81 4.46
CA GLN A 10 -3.55 -7.12 3.18
C GLN A 10 -3.04 -5.68 3.29
N ILE A 11 -3.40 -4.97 4.35
CA ILE A 11 -2.93 -3.62 4.59
C ILE A 11 -1.41 -3.60 4.70
N ARG A 12 -0.85 -4.51 5.48
CA ARG A 12 0.60 -4.62 5.64
C ARG A 12 1.28 -4.95 4.31
N HIS A 13 0.67 -5.83 3.54
CA HIS A 13 1.21 -6.24 2.24
C HIS A 13 1.27 -5.04 1.28
N TYR A 14 0.19 -4.26 1.21
CA TYR A 14 0.16 -3.09 0.34
C TYR A 14 1.14 -2.02 0.79
N ARG A 15 1.29 -1.82 2.09
CA ARG A 15 2.28 -0.86 2.61
C ARG A 15 3.70 -1.31 2.30
N ASP A 16 3.96 -2.61 2.39
CA ASP A 16 5.26 -3.17 2.03
C ASP A 16 5.56 -2.97 0.54
N LEU A 17 4.55 -3.20 -0.32
CA LEU A 17 4.70 -2.95 -1.75
C LEU A 17 4.96 -1.47 -2.04
N ALA A 18 4.29 -0.57 -1.31
CA ALA A 18 4.52 0.86 -1.45
C ALA A 18 5.96 1.22 -1.07
N LEU A 19 6.45 0.65 0.02
CA LEU A 19 7.82 0.89 0.47
C LEU A 19 8.83 0.40 -0.56
N ARG A 20 8.62 -0.81 -1.09
CA ARG A 20 9.51 -1.37 -2.11
C ARG A 20 9.52 -0.52 -3.37
N ALA A 21 8.35 -0.02 -3.78
CA ALA A 21 8.25 0.86 -4.95
C ALA A 21 9.00 2.15 -4.70
N SER A 22 8.90 2.73 -3.49
CA SER A 22 9.62 3.93 -3.12
C SER A 22 11.13 3.70 -3.14
N GLU A 23 11.59 2.56 -2.64
CA GLU A 23 13.00 2.21 -2.67
C GLU A 23 13.50 2.06 -4.09
N SER A 24 12.70 1.44 -4.97
CA SER A 24 13.05 1.29 -6.37
C SER A 24 13.14 2.64 -7.08
N ALA A 25 12.24 3.57 -6.72
CA ALA A 25 12.28 4.94 -7.23
C ALA A 25 13.58 5.63 -6.86
N HIS A 26 14.05 5.37 -5.63
CA HIS A 26 15.28 5.95 -5.13
C HIS A 26 16.51 5.44 -5.89
N GLU A 27 16.50 4.17 -6.25
CA GLU A 27 17.61 3.52 -6.93
C GLU A 27 17.62 3.73 -8.44
N ASN A 28 16.46 4.02 -9.04
CA ASN A 28 16.30 4.10 -10.48
C ASN A 28 15.76 5.46 -10.89
N ALA A 29 16.66 6.39 -11.22
CA ALA A 29 16.28 7.77 -11.58
C ALA A 29 15.43 7.83 -12.86
N VAL A 30 15.68 6.92 -13.80
CA VAL A 30 14.96 6.92 -15.08
C VAL A 30 13.48 6.59 -14.91
N ARG A 31 13.17 5.65 -14.01
CA ARG A 31 11.79 5.23 -13.77
C ARG A 31 11.22 5.73 -12.46
N ARG A 32 11.84 6.75 -11.89
CA ARG A 32 11.43 7.28 -10.59
C ARG A 32 9.95 7.65 -10.55
N ALA A 33 9.48 8.36 -11.57
CA ALA A 33 8.09 8.81 -11.61
C ALA A 33 7.11 7.62 -11.63
N GLU A 34 7.44 6.57 -12.38
CA GLU A 34 6.61 5.38 -12.46
C GLU A 34 6.53 4.67 -11.10
N TYR A 35 7.67 4.52 -10.44
CA TYR A 35 7.72 3.86 -9.14
C TYR A 35 7.04 4.67 -8.05
N LEU A 36 7.17 6.00 -8.08
CA LEU A 36 6.49 6.86 -7.11
C LEU A 36 4.97 6.81 -7.31
N ASP A 37 4.51 6.77 -8.55
CA ASP A 37 3.10 6.64 -8.85
C ASP A 37 2.57 5.29 -8.34
N LEU A 38 3.32 4.22 -8.55
CA LEU A 38 2.95 2.90 -8.07
C LEU A 38 2.90 2.86 -6.55
N ALA A 39 3.88 3.49 -5.88
CA ALA A 39 3.89 3.58 -4.42
C ALA A 39 2.66 4.32 -3.91
N ALA A 40 2.26 5.39 -4.58
CA ALA A 40 1.06 6.15 -4.21
C ALA A 40 -0.19 5.30 -4.35
N GLN A 41 -0.28 4.49 -5.41
CA GLN A 41 -1.42 3.61 -5.63
C GLN A 41 -1.53 2.54 -4.52
N TRP A 42 -0.42 1.92 -4.16
CA TRP A 42 -0.42 0.93 -3.09
C TRP A 42 -0.78 1.55 -1.74
N THR A 43 -0.27 2.75 -1.48
CA THR A 43 -0.59 3.48 -0.25
C THR A 43 -2.07 3.81 -0.20
N GLU A 44 -2.64 4.26 -1.30
CA GLU A 44 -4.07 4.57 -1.37
C GLU A 44 -4.93 3.34 -1.10
N LEU A 45 -4.57 2.20 -1.66
CA LEU A 45 -5.29 0.95 -1.42
C LEU A 45 -5.23 0.57 0.06
N ALA A 46 -4.06 0.69 0.67
CA ALA A 46 -3.90 0.39 2.09
C ALA A 46 -4.76 1.32 2.95
N ASP A 47 -4.77 2.60 2.61
CA ASP A 47 -5.55 3.60 3.34
C ASP A 47 -7.05 3.32 3.23
N ARG A 48 -7.52 2.92 2.06
CA ARG A 48 -8.93 2.58 1.85
C ARG A 48 -9.33 1.37 2.67
N LEU A 49 -8.49 0.34 2.70
CA LEU A 49 -8.78 -0.84 3.50
C LEU A 49 -8.79 -0.52 4.99
N GLU A 50 -7.85 0.28 5.43
CA GLU A 50 -7.76 0.69 6.83
C GLU A 50 -8.99 1.51 7.23
N PHE A 51 -9.40 2.44 6.38
CA PHE A 51 -10.59 3.25 6.60
C PHE A 51 -11.85 2.37 6.69
N ALA A 52 -12.00 1.43 5.77
CA ALA A 52 -13.13 0.51 5.78
C ALA A 52 -13.16 -0.33 7.05
N GLN A 53 -11.99 -0.79 7.48
CA GLN A 53 -11.87 -1.59 8.70
C GLN A 53 -12.29 -0.79 9.94
N GLN A 54 -11.89 0.47 10.01
CA GLN A 54 -12.20 1.34 11.14
C GLN A 54 -13.68 1.72 11.19
N ASN A 55 -14.35 1.79 10.04
CA ASN A 55 -15.74 2.20 9.95
C ASN A 55 -16.73 1.04 9.97
N THR A 56 -16.28 -0.18 10.16
CA THR A 56 -17.14 -1.34 10.29
C THR A 56 -17.63 -1.42 11.73
N PRO A 57 -18.97 -1.49 11.96
CA PRO A 57 -19.53 -1.57 13.30
C PRO A 57 -19.12 -2.83 14.04
#